data_4084d4c89f337b357cf564335df6de78
#
_entry.id   4084d4c89f337b357cf564335df6de78
#
_cell.length_a   1.000
_cell.length_b   1.000
_cell.length_c   1.000
_cell.angle_alpha   90.00
_cell.angle_beta   90.00
_cell.angle_gamma   90.00
#
_symmetry.space_group_name_H-M   'P 1'
#
loop_
_entity.id
_entity.type
_entity.pdbx_description
1 polymer ?
#
loop_
_entity_poly.entity_id
_entity_poly.type
_entity_poly.pdbx_seq_one_letter_code
_entity_poly.pdbx_strand_id
1 'polypeptide(L)'
;HNNVYALNGAHASIANNCIECHNGDYNNTPNTCYGCHNSDYNATVSPNHKQLLFPQDCAQCHSESAWTPSTFNHDGQYFPINSGEHQGVWNDCIECHNTPGNWAASTCITCHMNPETDSEHAGVGGYSYYSPACLACHPTGDADLIFDHNTTMFPLTGAHTGADCMQCHANGFEGTSSSCVSCHTNDFNQATNPNHVQLNLATDCISCHTTN
;
A
#
# COMPACT_ATOMS: atom_id res chain seq x y z
N HIS A 1 6.08 23.30 -29.72
CA HIS A 1 5.42 22.80 -28.51
C HIS A 1 6.14 21.59 -27.89
N ASN A 2 6.67 20.65 -28.69
CA ASN A 2 7.22 19.38 -28.19
C ASN A 2 8.29 19.48 -27.09
N ASN A 3 8.95 20.62 -26.95
CA ASN A 3 9.98 20.84 -25.93
C ASN A 3 9.42 21.45 -24.62
N VAL A 4 8.18 21.95 -24.62
CA VAL A 4 7.56 22.61 -23.47
C VAL A 4 6.30 21.89 -23.03
N TYR A 5 5.37 21.69 -23.97
CA TYR A 5 4.12 20.95 -23.77
C TYR A 5 3.77 20.23 -25.06
N ALA A 6 3.92 18.91 -25.08
CA ALA A 6 3.57 18.11 -26.23
C ALA A 6 2.04 18.04 -26.39
N LEU A 7 1.55 18.28 -27.59
CA LEU A 7 0.11 18.21 -27.90
C LEU A 7 -0.24 16.76 -28.30
N ASN A 8 -0.38 15.90 -27.30
CA ASN A 8 -0.72 14.49 -27.48
C ASN A 8 -2.20 14.24 -27.13
N GLY A 9 -2.67 13.03 -27.41
CA GLY A 9 -4.00 12.57 -27.05
C GLY A 9 -5.11 13.53 -27.54
N ALA A 10 -5.98 13.96 -26.67
CA ALA A 10 -7.06 14.91 -27.00
C ALA A 10 -6.54 16.27 -27.47
N HIS A 11 -5.38 16.72 -26.96
CA HIS A 11 -4.79 18.01 -27.34
C HIS A 11 -4.30 18.04 -28.78
N ALA A 12 -4.05 16.90 -29.40
CA ALA A 12 -3.67 16.83 -30.82
C ALA A 12 -4.76 17.41 -31.74
N SER A 13 -6.03 17.31 -31.35
CA SER A 13 -7.17 17.81 -32.13
C SER A 13 -7.24 19.34 -32.20
N ILE A 14 -6.67 20.05 -31.21
CA ILE A 14 -6.64 21.51 -31.12
C ILE A 14 -5.27 22.09 -31.49
N ALA A 15 -4.33 21.28 -31.96
CA ALA A 15 -2.96 21.71 -32.27
C ALA A 15 -2.83 22.86 -33.25
N ASN A 16 -3.81 23.04 -34.13
CA ASN A 16 -3.89 24.13 -35.10
C ASN A 16 -4.71 25.36 -34.64
N ASN A 17 -5.28 25.28 -33.45
CA ASN A 17 -6.06 26.38 -32.87
C ASN A 17 -5.31 27.00 -31.67
N CYS A 18 -4.35 27.87 -31.96
CA CYS A 18 -3.44 28.42 -30.93
C CYS A 18 -4.20 29.18 -29.82
N ILE A 19 -5.33 29.79 -30.15
CA ILE A 19 -6.09 30.62 -29.19
C ILE A 19 -6.75 29.82 -28.07
N GLU A 20 -7.03 28.55 -28.29
CA GLU A 20 -7.59 27.66 -27.26
C GLU A 20 -6.69 27.56 -26.01
N CYS A 21 -5.38 27.63 -26.22
CA CYS A 21 -4.40 27.55 -25.14
C CYS A 21 -3.86 28.93 -24.78
N HIS A 22 -3.53 29.76 -25.77
CA HIS A 22 -2.76 30.99 -25.53
C HIS A 22 -3.61 32.20 -25.21
N ASN A 23 -4.89 32.23 -25.60
CA ASN A 23 -5.81 33.36 -25.39
C ASN A 23 -5.18 34.75 -25.63
N GLY A 24 -4.28 34.82 -26.63
CA GLY A 24 -3.55 36.04 -27.02
C GLY A 24 -2.23 36.30 -26.25
N ASP A 25 -1.92 35.51 -25.22
CA ASP A 25 -0.66 35.63 -24.50
C ASP A 25 0.17 34.33 -24.63
N TYR A 26 1.20 34.36 -25.42
CA TYR A 26 2.07 33.22 -25.69
C TYR A 26 3.18 33.02 -24.65
N ASN A 27 3.36 33.97 -23.72
CA ASN A 27 4.44 33.91 -22.74
C ASN A 27 4.00 33.35 -21.38
N ASN A 28 2.73 33.53 -21.02
CA ASN A 28 2.21 33.15 -19.69
C ASN A 28 1.20 32.01 -19.75
N THR A 29 1.17 31.22 -20.82
CA THR A 29 0.30 30.07 -20.93
C THR A 29 0.78 28.97 -19.95
N PRO A 30 -0.09 28.46 -19.06
CA PRO A 30 0.25 27.36 -18.19
C PRO A 30 0.65 26.10 -18.96
N ASN A 31 1.56 25.31 -18.40
CA ASN A 31 2.01 24.05 -18.96
C ASN A 31 1.70 22.84 -18.05
N THR A 32 0.81 23.01 -17.10
CA THR A 32 0.32 21.94 -16.22
C THR A 32 -1.14 21.65 -16.51
N CYS A 33 -1.57 20.41 -16.27
CA CYS A 33 -2.97 20.01 -16.47
C CYS A 33 -3.90 20.93 -15.67
N TYR A 34 -3.63 21.12 -14.38
CA TYR A 34 -4.44 21.96 -13.49
C TYR A 34 -4.46 23.43 -13.92
N GLY A 35 -3.40 23.94 -14.52
CA GLY A 35 -3.31 25.32 -14.97
C GLY A 35 -4.39 25.70 -15.99
N CYS A 36 -4.78 24.75 -16.84
CA CYS A 36 -5.85 24.91 -17.83
C CYS A 36 -7.18 24.30 -17.35
N HIS A 37 -7.12 23.13 -16.69
CA HIS A 37 -8.28 22.31 -16.30
C HIS A 37 -8.72 22.52 -14.83
N ASN A 38 -8.38 23.66 -14.21
CA ASN A 38 -8.81 23.94 -12.84
C ASN A 38 -10.34 24.02 -12.67
N SER A 39 -11.06 24.48 -13.70
CA SER A 39 -12.52 24.50 -13.69
C SER A 39 -13.09 23.07 -13.69
N ASP A 40 -12.53 22.19 -14.49
CA ASP A 40 -12.95 20.79 -14.57
C ASP A 40 -12.69 20.07 -13.25
N TYR A 41 -11.50 20.24 -12.68
CA TYR A 41 -11.14 19.71 -11.36
C TYR A 41 -12.12 20.18 -10.26
N ASN A 42 -12.47 21.48 -10.26
CA ASN A 42 -13.38 22.04 -9.25
C ASN A 42 -14.85 21.65 -9.45
N ALA A 43 -15.24 21.29 -10.67
CA ALA A 43 -16.60 20.92 -11.03
C ALA A 43 -16.90 19.43 -10.86
N THR A 44 -15.88 18.59 -10.69
CA THR A 44 -16.07 17.14 -10.49
C THR A 44 -16.85 16.85 -9.22
N VAL A 45 -17.78 15.89 -9.30
CA VAL A 45 -18.68 15.52 -8.20
C VAL A 45 -18.52 14.05 -7.76
N SER A 46 -18.04 13.18 -8.66
CA SER A 46 -17.84 11.75 -8.35
C SER A 46 -16.58 11.24 -9.08
N PRO A 47 -15.48 11.07 -8.34
CA PRO A 47 -15.20 11.60 -6.99
C PRO A 47 -15.03 13.13 -7.00
N ASN A 48 -15.40 13.80 -5.92
CA ASN A 48 -15.24 15.25 -5.80
C ASN A 48 -13.78 15.61 -5.50
N HIS A 49 -13.02 15.95 -6.54
CA HIS A 49 -11.58 16.18 -6.45
C HIS A 49 -11.19 17.27 -5.44
N LYS A 50 -11.94 18.37 -5.45
CA LYS A 50 -11.67 19.49 -4.54
C LYS A 50 -11.97 19.17 -3.09
N GLN A 51 -13.10 18.55 -2.82
CA GLN A 51 -13.52 18.21 -1.46
C GLN A 51 -12.60 17.15 -0.84
N LEU A 52 -12.17 16.20 -1.65
CA LEU A 52 -11.32 15.09 -1.24
C LEU A 52 -9.82 15.42 -1.29
N LEU A 53 -9.47 16.63 -1.69
CA LEU A 53 -8.10 17.12 -1.81
C LEU A 53 -7.22 16.19 -2.67
N PHE A 54 -7.74 15.74 -3.82
CA PHE A 54 -6.94 14.96 -4.76
C PHE A 54 -5.71 15.72 -5.22
N PRO A 55 -4.59 15.05 -5.48
CA PRO A 55 -3.39 15.70 -6.00
C PRO A 55 -3.65 16.28 -7.39
N GLN A 56 -2.99 17.40 -7.70
CA GLN A 56 -3.11 18.07 -9.00
C GLN A 56 -2.19 17.43 -10.08
N ASP A 57 -1.53 16.33 -9.75
CA ASP A 57 -0.83 15.48 -10.70
C ASP A 57 -1.83 14.52 -11.36
N CYS A 58 -2.55 15.05 -12.32
CA CYS A 58 -3.68 14.37 -12.98
C CYS A 58 -3.27 13.10 -13.72
N ALA A 59 -2.00 13.03 -14.15
CA ALA A 59 -1.47 11.90 -14.91
C ALA A 59 -1.37 10.60 -14.09
N GLN A 60 -1.43 10.68 -12.76
CA GLN A 60 -1.51 9.50 -11.90
C GLN A 60 -2.80 8.70 -12.11
N CYS A 61 -3.87 9.39 -12.51
CA CYS A 61 -5.20 8.79 -12.62
C CYS A 61 -5.83 8.91 -14.01
N HIS A 62 -5.34 9.83 -14.85
CA HIS A 62 -5.92 10.12 -16.16
C HIS A 62 -4.88 10.07 -17.27
N SER A 63 -5.34 9.80 -18.49
CA SER A 63 -4.51 9.90 -19.68
C SER A 63 -4.72 11.26 -20.38
N GLU A 64 -3.77 11.65 -21.22
CA GLU A 64 -3.94 12.84 -22.08
C GLU A 64 -5.05 12.66 -23.13
N SER A 65 -5.61 11.47 -23.29
CA SER A 65 -6.65 11.18 -24.29
C SER A 65 -8.06 11.33 -23.76
N ALA A 66 -8.27 11.07 -22.45
CA ALA A 66 -9.60 11.16 -21.83
C ALA A 66 -9.49 11.24 -20.30
N TRP A 67 -10.47 11.88 -19.67
CA TRP A 67 -10.66 11.88 -18.23
C TRP A 67 -11.27 10.57 -17.71
N THR A 68 -12.12 9.95 -18.52
CA THR A 68 -12.83 8.72 -18.15
C THR A 68 -12.69 7.66 -19.25
N PRO A 69 -12.53 6.38 -18.87
CA PRO A 69 -12.33 5.92 -17.51
C PRO A 69 -10.96 6.35 -16.93
N SER A 70 -10.85 6.42 -15.61
CA SER A 70 -9.56 6.58 -14.94
C SER A 70 -8.63 5.42 -15.28
N THR A 71 -7.35 5.72 -15.44
CA THR A 71 -6.29 4.71 -15.64
C THR A 71 -5.68 4.22 -14.32
N PHE A 72 -6.17 4.72 -13.19
CA PHE A 72 -5.68 4.34 -11.87
C PHE A 72 -5.96 2.86 -11.58
N ASN A 73 -4.91 2.09 -11.40
CA ASN A 73 -5.00 0.66 -11.13
C ASN A 73 -4.82 0.38 -9.63
N HIS A 74 -5.93 0.44 -8.89
CA HIS A 74 -5.93 0.21 -7.45
C HIS A 74 -5.52 -1.23 -7.11
N ASP A 75 -6.05 -2.21 -7.83
CA ASP A 75 -5.82 -3.63 -7.56
C ASP A 75 -4.39 -4.07 -7.84
N GLY A 76 -3.74 -3.46 -8.83
CA GLY A 76 -2.38 -3.82 -9.22
C GLY A 76 -1.28 -3.12 -8.40
N GLN A 77 -1.63 -2.06 -7.67
CA GLN A 77 -0.67 -1.23 -6.95
C GLN A 77 -0.91 -1.20 -5.44
N TYR A 78 -2.14 -1.48 -5.02
CA TYR A 78 -2.60 -1.35 -3.63
C TYR A 78 -3.51 -2.52 -3.27
N PHE A 79 -4.48 -2.28 -2.41
CA PHE A 79 -5.47 -3.25 -1.99
C PHE A 79 -6.52 -3.49 -3.09
N PRO A 80 -6.87 -4.75 -3.44
CA PRO A 80 -7.82 -5.05 -4.48
C PRO A 80 -9.25 -4.63 -4.09
N ILE A 81 -9.85 -3.76 -4.90
CA ILE A 81 -11.22 -3.25 -4.72
C ILE A 81 -12.09 -3.47 -5.94
N ASN A 82 -11.49 -3.72 -7.11
CA ASN A 82 -12.19 -4.03 -8.35
C ASN A 82 -12.21 -5.54 -8.63
N SER A 83 -11.58 -6.33 -7.77
CA SER A 83 -11.54 -7.79 -7.78
C SER A 83 -11.60 -8.33 -6.35
N GLY A 84 -11.72 -9.65 -6.19
CA GLY A 84 -11.80 -10.31 -4.89
C GLY A 84 -13.08 -9.99 -4.13
N GLU A 85 -13.05 -10.15 -2.82
CA GLU A 85 -14.22 -10.03 -1.93
C GLU A 85 -14.77 -8.60 -1.84
N HIS A 86 -13.94 -7.59 -2.16
CA HIS A 86 -14.35 -6.18 -2.13
C HIS A 86 -14.95 -5.68 -3.45
N GLN A 87 -15.02 -6.53 -4.50
CA GLN A 87 -15.60 -6.14 -5.77
C GLN A 87 -17.09 -5.82 -5.64
N GLY A 88 -17.45 -4.56 -5.91
CA GLY A 88 -18.84 -4.13 -5.96
C GLY A 88 -19.53 -3.95 -4.59
N VAL A 89 -18.79 -4.01 -3.48
CA VAL A 89 -19.31 -3.78 -2.12
C VAL A 89 -19.10 -2.37 -1.60
N TRP A 90 -18.41 -1.54 -2.35
CA TRP A 90 -18.15 -0.13 -2.04
C TRP A 90 -18.70 0.77 -3.16
N ASN A 91 -18.99 2.04 -2.86
CA ASN A 91 -19.55 3.00 -3.81
C ASN A 91 -18.69 4.27 -3.95
N ASP A 92 -17.93 4.64 -2.92
CA ASP A 92 -17.13 5.86 -2.93
C ASP A 92 -15.79 5.64 -2.21
N CYS A 93 -14.76 6.33 -2.70
CA CYS A 93 -13.40 6.27 -2.15
C CYS A 93 -13.34 6.60 -0.66
N ILE A 94 -14.23 7.48 -0.18
CA ILE A 94 -14.25 7.92 1.22
C ILE A 94 -14.75 6.84 2.21
N GLU A 95 -15.35 5.78 1.73
CA GLU A 95 -15.75 4.65 2.59
C GLU A 95 -14.52 3.98 3.22
N CYS A 96 -13.41 3.96 2.50
CA CYS A 96 -12.11 3.46 2.98
C CYS A 96 -11.14 4.59 3.33
N HIS A 97 -11.10 5.67 2.54
CA HIS A 97 -10.19 6.81 2.70
C HIS A 97 -10.92 7.98 3.37
N ASN A 98 -11.21 7.85 4.66
CA ASN A 98 -12.02 8.82 5.43
C ASN A 98 -11.26 10.08 5.87
N THR A 99 -9.98 10.21 5.51
CA THR A 99 -9.15 11.38 5.81
C THR A 99 -8.77 12.10 4.50
N PRO A 100 -9.47 13.18 4.12
CA PRO A 100 -9.19 13.91 2.89
C PRO A 100 -7.73 14.33 2.79
N GLY A 101 -7.13 14.14 1.62
CA GLY A 101 -5.72 14.43 1.35
C GLY A 101 -4.72 13.40 1.90
N ASN A 102 -5.15 12.41 2.67
CA ASN A 102 -4.31 11.31 3.12
C ASN A 102 -4.78 9.98 2.49
N TRP A 103 -4.42 9.79 1.25
CA TRP A 103 -4.80 8.61 0.46
C TRP A 103 -4.00 7.34 0.79
N ALA A 104 -2.92 7.49 1.59
CA ALA A 104 -2.16 6.36 2.10
C ALA A 104 -2.87 5.68 3.30
N ALA A 105 -3.76 6.39 3.98
CA ALA A 105 -4.53 5.84 5.09
C ALA A 105 -5.86 5.28 4.58
N SER A 106 -6.16 4.05 4.97
CA SER A 106 -7.45 3.41 4.74
C SER A 106 -8.03 2.86 6.04
N THR A 107 -9.36 2.71 6.09
CA THR A 107 -10.05 2.13 7.24
C THR A 107 -10.83 0.88 6.84
N CYS A 108 -10.62 -0.20 7.57
CA CYS A 108 -11.37 -1.44 7.45
C CYS A 108 -12.56 -1.45 8.43
N ILE A 109 -12.36 -0.85 9.60
CA ILE A 109 -13.26 -0.93 10.75
C ILE A 109 -14.55 -0.10 10.62
N THR A 110 -14.71 0.63 9.53
CA THR A 110 -15.98 1.31 9.19
C THR A 110 -17.06 0.33 8.76
N CYS A 111 -16.66 -0.74 8.07
CA CYS A 111 -17.54 -1.81 7.60
C CYS A 111 -17.39 -3.08 8.44
N HIS A 112 -16.16 -3.45 8.80
CA HIS A 112 -15.84 -4.58 9.67
C HIS A 112 -15.91 -4.16 11.13
N MET A 113 -17.12 -4.09 11.68
CA MET A 113 -17.38 -3.51 13.00
C MET A 113 -17.31 -4.54 14.12
N ASN A 114 -16.96 -4.07 15.33
CA ASN A 114 -17.14 -4.86 16.55
C ASN A 114 -18.61 -4.84 17.02
N PRO A 115 -19.06 -5.92 17.70
CA PRO A 115 -18.29 -7.06 18.24
C PRO A 115 -18.11 -8.25 17.29
N GLU A 116 -18.65 -8.21 16.07
CA GLU A 116 -18.61 -9.32 15.14
C GLU A 116 -17.17 -9.69 14.79
N THR A 117 -16.35 -8.71 14.42
CA THR A 117 -14.95 -8.91 14.04
C THR A 117 -14.11 -9.49 15.19
N ASP A 118 -14.32 -9.03 16.43
CA ASP A 118 -13.66 -9.61 17.61
C ASP A 118 -14.06 -11.09 17.83
N SER A 119 -15.33 -11.41 17.55
CA SER A 119 -15.85 -12.78 17.68
C SER A 119 -15.23 -13.74 16.66
N GLU A 120 -15.07 -13.28 15.42
CA GLU A 120 -14.47 -14.04 14.32
C GLU A 120 -12.96 -14.29 14.56
N HIS A 121 -12.31 -13.38 15.27
CA HIS A 121 -10.89 -13.50 15.61
C HIS A 121 -10.63 -14.04 17.03
N ALA A 122 -11.65 -14.59 17.69
CA ALA A 122 -11.50 -15.14 19.04
C ALA A 122 -10.42 -16.24 19.09
N GLY A 123 -9.34 -16.00 19.85
CA GLY A 123 -8.21 -16.92 19.96
C GLY A 123 -7.15 -16.79 18.87
N VAL A 124 -7.28 -15.82 17.96
CA VAL A 124 -6.25 -15.51 16.96
C VAL A 124 -5.13 -14.71 17.63
N GLY A 125 -3.92 -15.28 17.68
CA GLY A 125 -2.75 -14.61 18.22
C GLY A 125 -2.37 -13.38 17.41
N GLY A 126 -2.11 -12.25 18.09
CA GLY A 126 -1.73 -11.00 17.44
C GLY A 126 -2.86 -10.19 16.84
N TYR A 127 -4.10 -10.66 16.94
CA TYR A 127 -5.24 -9.87 16.51
C TYR A 127 -5.30 -8.50 17.24
N SER A 128 -5.53 -7.48 16.48
CA SER A 128 -5.77 -6.12 16.98
C SER A 128 -6.80 -5.44 16.11
N TYR A 129 -7.86 -4.91 16.72
CA TYR A 129 -8.92 -4.19 16.03
C TYR A 129 -8.43 -2.79 15.59
N TYR A 130 -7.58 -2.79 14.55
CA TYR A 130 -6.93 -1.61 14.00
C TYR A 130 -6.60 -1.85 12.51
N SER A 131 -7.01 -0.97 11.63
CA SER A 131 -6.95 -1.18 10.17
C SER A 131 -5.58 -1.61 9.61
N PRO A 132 -4.46 -1.03 10.01
CA PRO A 132 -3.14 -1.53 9.59
C PRO A 132 -2.83 -2.95 10.06
N ALA A 133 -3.34 -3.38 11.22
CA ALA A 133 -3.17 -4.77 11.67
C ALA A 133 -4.03 -5.73 10.83
N CYS A 134 -5.23 -5.32 10.46
CA CYS A 134 -6.07 -6.09 9.53
C CYS A 134 -5.36 -6.30 8.19
N LEU A 135 -4.81 -5.23 7.62
CA LEU A 135 -4.11 -5.27 6.34
C LEU A 135 -2.82 -6.09 6.40
N ALA A 136 -2.14 -6.12 7.55
CA ALA A 136 -0.94 -6.94 7.75
C ALA A 136 -1.23 -8.45 7.68
N CYS A 137 -2.42 -8.87 8.12
CA CYS A 137 -2.85 -10.27 8.05
C CYS A 137 -3.64 -10.60 6.78
N HIS A 138 -4.42 -9.64 6.28
CA HIS A 138 -5.28 -9.77 5.10
C HIS A 138 -4.89 -8.77 4.00
N PRO A 139 -3.71 -8.91 3.36
CA PRO A 139 -3.19 -7.93 2.41
C PRO A 139 -4.06 -7.78 1.15
N THR A 140 -4.88 -8.77 0.84
CA THR A 140 -5.82 -8.77 -0.29
C THR A 140 -7.28 -8.62 0.13
N GLY A 141 -7.56 -8.56 1.44
CA GLY A 141 -8.93 -8.52 1.96
C GLY A 141 -9.69 -9.83 1.87
N ASP A 142 -9.00 -10.91 1.55
CA ASP A 142 -9.56 -12.27 1.53
C ASP A 142 -9.38 -12.89 2.92
N ALA A 143 -10.45 -13.45 3.47
CA ALA A 143 -10.42 -14.08 4.78
C ALA A 143 -9.59 -15.39 4.79
N ASP A 144 -9.52 -16.07 3.66
CA ASP A 144 -8.81 -17.35 3.53
C ASP A 144 -7.33 -17.15 3.15
N LEU A 145 -6.96 -15.98 2.61
CA LEU A 145 -5.58 -15.65 2.27
C LEU A 145 -4.88 -14.99 3.46
N ILE A 146 -4.41 -15.83 4.37
CA ILE A 146 -3.55 -15.42 5.47
C ILE A 146 -2.17 -15.08 4.90
N PHE A 147 -1.50 -14.11 5.52
CA PHE A 147 -0.15 -13.71 5.15
C PHE A 147 0.81 -14.90 5.02
N ASP A 148 1.43 -15.08 3.85
CA ASP A 148 2.36 -16.17 3.59
C ASP A 148 3.82 -15.75 3.80
N HIS A 149 4.42 -16.20 4.87
CA HIS A 149 5.85 -15.98 5.16
C HIS A 149 6.79 -16.51 4.08
N ASN A 150 6.37 -17.47 3.25
CA ASN A 150 7.22 -17.99 2.16
C ASN A 150 7.51 -16.92 1.08
N THR A 151 6.72 -15.86 1.04
CA THR A 151 6.93 -14.72 0.14
C THR A 151 7.83 -13.63 0.73
N THR A 152 8.31 -13.80 1.95
CA THR A 152 9.12 -12.82 2.68
C THR A 152 10.61 -13.15 2.69
N MET A 153 11.41 -12.23 3.26
CA MET A 153 12.85 -12.46 3.49
C MET A 153 13.12 -13.48 4.60
N PHE A 154 12.10 -13.92 5.36
CA PHE A 154 12.21 -14.94 6.40
C PHE A 154 11.09 -15.98 6.26
N PRO A 155 11.22 -16.94 5.32
CA PRO A 155 10.31 -18.07 5.22
C PRO A 155 10.32 -18.89 6.50
N LEU A 156 9.14 -19.30 7.00
CA LEU A 156 9.05 -20.16 8.18
C LEU A 156 9.39 -21.59 7.80
N THR A 157 10.59 -22.02 8.14
CA THR A 157 11.10 -23.37 7.86
C THR A 157 11.55 -24.06 9.15
N GLY A 158 11.60 -25.39 9.12
CA GLY A 158 12.07 -26.19 10.25
C GLY A 158 11.25 -25.94 11.51
N ALA A 159 11.91 -25.65 12.62
CA ALA A 159 11.28 -25.40 13.91
C ALA A 159 10.40 -24.15 13.95
N HIS A 160 10.57 -23.21 12.99
CA HIS A 160 9.76 -21.99 12.93
C HIS A 160 8.38 -22.18 12.31
N THR A 161 8.11 -23.31 11.65
CA THR A 161 6.81 -23.56 10.97
C THR A 161 5.62 -23.58 11.91
N GLY A 162 5.84 -23.86 13.19
CA GLY A 162 4.80 -23.91 14.23
C GLY A 162 4.85 -22.73 15.21
N ALA A 163 5.64 -21.69 14.91
CA ALA A 163 5.75 -20.53 15.78
C ALA A 163 4.47 -19.68 15.69
N ASP A 164 3.99 -19.20 16.85
CA ASP A 164 2.92 -18.23 16.92
C ASP A 164 3.42 -16.85 16.44
N CYS A 165 2.55 -16.08 15.78
CA CYS A 165 2.89 -14.77 15.24
C CYS A 165 3.59 -13.85 16.24
N MET A 166 3.08 -13.82 17.49
CA MET A 166 3.57 -12.94 18.54
C MET A 166 4.88 -13.39 19.18
N GLN A 167 5.33 -14.61 18.92
CA GLN A 167 6.67 -15.03 19.35
C GLN A 167 7.77 -14.27 18.60
N CYS A 168 7.48 -13.86 17.37
CA CYS A 168 8.38 -13.08 16.54
C CYS A 168 8.00 -11.59 16.50
N HIS A 169 6.69 -11.30 16.46
CA HIS A 169 6.14 -9.96 16.27
C HIS A 169 5.66 -9.29 17.57
N ALA A 170 6.36 -9.54 18.69
CA ALA A 170 5.97 -9.01 20.01
C ALA A 170 5.80 -7.48 20.08
N ASN A 171 6.46 -6.73 19.19
CA ASN A 171 6.40 -5.28 19.10
C ASN A 171 5.66 -4.76 17.84
N GLY A 172 4.92 -5.61 17.15
CA GLY A 172 4.23 -5.32 15.91
C GLY A 172 4.88 -6.00 14.70
N PHE A 173 4.17 -5.97 13.58
CA PHE A 173 4.57 -6.71 12.38
C PHE A 173 5.68 -6.02 11.58
N GLU A 174 5.79 -4.70 11.68
CA GLU A 174 6.83 -3.94 11.00
C GLU A 174 8.16 -3.97 11.75
N GLY A 175 9.28 -4.02 11.02
CA GLY A 175 10.61 -3.90 11.59
C GLY A 175 11.12 -5.13 12.36
N THR A 176 10.42 -6.27 12.30
CA THR A 176 10.90 -7.52 12.89
C THR A 176 12.17 -7.96 12.16
N SER A 177 13.22 -8.21 12.94
CA SER A 177 14.51 -8.62 12.38
C SER A 177 14.47 -10.05 11.86
N SER A 178 15.05 -10.27 10.68
CA SER A 178 15.27 -11.60 10.11
C SER A 178 16.61 -12.23 10.54
N SER A 179 17.40 -11.56 11.36
CA SER A 179 18.68 -12.09 11.84
C SER A 179 18.47 -13.09 12.97
N CYS A 180 19.04 -14.28 12.85
CA CYS A 180 18.93 -15.34 13.84
C CYS A 180 19.29 -14.87 15.25
N VAL A 181 20.40 -14.15 15.40
CA VAL A 181 20.88 -13.67 16.69
C VAL A 181 19.95 -12.67 17.37
N SER A 182 19.09 -11.97 16.61
CA SER A 182 18.13 -11.02 17.18
C SER A 182 17.14 -11.71 18.13
N CYS A 183 16.76 -12.93 17.83
CA CYS A 183 15.87 -13.75 18.66
C CYS A 183 16.66 -14.74 19.53
N HIS A 184 17.75 -15.31 19.01
CA HIS A 184 18.54 -16.35 19.65
C HIS A 184 19.82 -15.85 20.35
N THR A 185 19.85 -14.57 20.77
CA THR A 185 21.00 -14.00 21.51
C THR A 185 21.33 -14.79 22.78
N ASN A 186 20.31 -15.21 23.53
CA ASN A 186 20.51 -15.97 24.75
C ASN A 186 21.06 -17.35 24.47
N ASP A 187 20.57 -18.04 23.45
CA ASP A 187 21.04 -19.36 23.04
C ASP A 187 22.49 -19.29 22.59
N PHE A 188 22.84 -18.28 21.78
CA PHE A 188 24.22 -18.03 21.38
C PHE A 188 25.16 -17.79 22.55
N ASN A 189 24.75 -16.97 23.52
CA ASN A 189 25.58 -16.63 24.68
C ASN A 189 25.74 -17.76 25.69
N GLN A 190 24.74 -18.63 25.78
CA GLN A 190 24.71 -19.74 26.73
C GLN A 190 25.24 -21.06 26.15
N ALA A 191 25.56 -21.10 24.87
CA ALA A 191 26.11 -22.31 24.24
C ALA A 191 27.44 -22.72 24.88
N THR A 192 27.57 -23.99 25.24
CA THR A 192 28.73 -24.53 25.95
C THR A 192 29.56 -25.52 25.11
N ASN A 193 28.97 -26.11 24.07
CA ASN A 193 29.65 -27.10 23.23
C ASN A 193 29.20 -27.00 21.75
N PRO A 194 29.92 -26.24 20.93
CA PRO A 194 31.04 -25.35 21.27
C PRO A 194 30.59 -24.11 22.03
N ASN A 195 31.45 -23.51 22.82
CA ASN A 195 31.16 -22.24 23.45
C ASN A 195 31.35 -21.08 22.41
N HIS A 196 30.23 -20.53 21.94
CA HIS A 196 30.24 -19.56 20.86
C HIS A 196 30.96 -18.25 21.21
N VAL A 197 30.75 -17.76 22.44
CA VAL A 197 31.38 -16.53 22.94
C VAL A 197 32.88 -16.71 23.16
N GLN A 198 33.27 -17.80 23.82
CA GLN A 198 34.70 -18.08 24.14
C GLN A 198 35.52 -18.29 22.87
N LEU A 199 34.93 -18.91 21.85
CA LEU A 199 35.60 -19.16 20.57
C LEU A 199 35.45 -18.00 19.59
N ASN A 200 34.79 -16.92 20.01
CA ASN A 200 34.55 -15.74 19.18
C ASN A 200 33.93 -16.07 17.81
N LEU A 201 32.94 -16.95 17.81
CA LEU A 201 32.25 -17.39 16.59
C LEU A 201 31.42 -16.24 16.03
N ALA A 202 31.33 -16.20 14.70
CA ALA A 202 30.48 -15.21 14.03
C ALA A 202 28.98 -15.49 14.25
N THR A 203 28.15 -14.44 14.18
CA THR A 203 26.68 -14.54 14.29
C THR A 203 26.00 -14.93 12.98
N ASP A 204 26.75 -15.36 11.99
CA ASP A 204 26.26 -16.01 10.78
C ASP A 204 25.95 -17.47 11.08
N CYS A 205 24.78 -17.67 11.67
CA CYS A 205 24.37 -18.98 12.19
C CYS A 205 24.16 -20.02 11.09
N ILE A 206 23.73 -19.62 9.91
CA ILE A 206 23.41 -20.52 8.80
C ILE A 206 24.64 -21.22 8.22
N SER A 207 25.84 -20.72 8.49
CA SER A 207 27.11 -21.39 8.11
C SER A 207 27.32 -22.70 8.82
N CYS A 208 26.68 -22.92 9.97
CA CYS A 208 26.86 -24.12 10.83
C CYS A 208 25.54 -24.78 11.24
N HIS A 209 24.43 -24.02 11.23
CA HIS A 209 23.13 -24.47 11.68
C HIS A 209 22.10 -24.49 10.56
N THR A 210 21.10 -25.33 10.69
CA THR A 210 19.87 -25.33 9.91
C THR A 210 18.71 -24.79 10.77
N THR A 211 17.58 -24.51 10.16
CA THR A 211 16.35 -24.10 10.87
C THR A 211 15.60 -25.25 11.53
N ASN A 212 16.14 -26.48 11.45
CA ASN A 212 15.57 -27.69 12.07
C ASN A 212 16.07 -27.87 13.52
#